data_d34d08301356b1588332c9f0897aad35
#
_entry.id   d34d08301356b1588332c9f0897aad35
#
_cell.length_a   1.000
_cell.length_b   1.000
_cell.length_c   1.000
_cell.angle_alpha   90.00
_cell.angle_beta   90.00
_cell.angle_gamma   90.00
#
_symmetry.space_group_name_H-M   'P 1'
#
loop_
_entity.id
_entity.type
_entity.pdbx_description
1 polymer ?
#
loop_
_entity_poly.entity_id
_entity_poly.type
_entity_poly.pdbx_seq_one_letter_code
_entity_poly.pdbx_strand_id
1 'polypeptide(L)'
;MADEVTDSSQTVAAGQLRAFIERIERLEEEKKTIADDIKEVYGECKGTGFDVKAVRQLVRMRKQDQAERQEAEAILDLYKAALGMA
;
A
#
# COMPACT_ATOMS: atom_id res chain seq x y z
N MET A 1 -42.31 -4.10 6.39
CA MET A 1 -41.34 -3.56 6.08
C MET A 1 -40.72 -2.72 7.02
N ALA A 2 -39.86 -3.12 7.58
CA ALA A 2 -39.30 -2.48 8.65
C ALA A 2 -38.70 -1.20 8.33
N ASP A 3 -38.33 -1.16 7.21
CA ASP A 3 -37.66 -0.07 6.83
C ASP A 3 -38.39 1.14 6.79
N GLU A 4 -39.57 1.02 6.89
CA GLU A 4 -40.28 2.17 6.71
C GLU A 4 -40.07 3.09 7.81
N VAL A 5 -39.46 2.70 8.80
CA VAL A 5 -39.31 3.61 9.82
C VAL A 5 -38.13 4.42 9.59
N THR A 6 -38.18 5.30 8.79
CA THR A 6 -37.05 6.15 8.61
C THR A 6 -37.41 7.43 9.20
N ASP A 7 -36.97 7.70 10.36
CA ASP A 7 -37.17 9.01 10.94
C ASP A 7 -36.09 9.94 10.38
N SER A 8 -36.11 11.16 10.75
CA SER A 8 -35.20 12.16 10.25
C SER A 8 -33.75 11.82 10.53
N SER A 9 -33.47 11.29 11.69
CA SER A 9 -32.09 11.01 12.03
C SER A 9 -31.54 9.86 11.20
N GLN A 10 -32.37 8.87 10.88
CA GLN A 10 -31.93 7.80 9.99
C GLN A 10 -31.69 8.30 8.60
N THR A 11 -32.53 9.21 8.13
CA THR A 11 -32.35 9.80 6.81
C THR A 11 -31.06 10.62 6.73
N VAL A 12 -30.77 11.39 7.79
CA VAL A 12 -29.54 12.17 7.84
C VAL A 12 -28.33 11.24 7.89
N ALA A 13 -28.42 10.21 8.71
CA ALA A 13 -27.35 9.24 8.81
C ALA A 13 -27.12 8.51 7.48
N ALA A 14 -28.19 8.19 6.78
CA ALA A 14 -28.11 7.55 5.47
C ALA A 14 -27.41 8.47 4.46
N GLY A 15 -27.73 9.75 4.49
CA GLY A 15 -27.07 10.72 3.60
C GLY A 15 -25.59 10.85 3.89
N GLN A 16 -25.22 10.94 5.16
CA GLN A 16 -23.84 11.01 5.55
C GLN A 16 -23.09 9.73 5.17
N LEU A 17 -23.71 8.61 5.42
CA LEU A 17 -23.11 7.31 5.08
C LEU A 17 -22.86 7.22 3.58
N ARG A 18 -23.84 7.63 2.76
CA ARG A 18 -23.68 7.61 1.33
C ARG A 18 -22.56 8.53 0.87
N ALA A 19 -22.44 9.70 1.49
CA ALA A 19 -21.38 10.63 1.16
C ALA A 19 -20.00 10.05 1.45
N PHE A 20 -19.85 9.37 2.57
CA PHE A 20 -18.59 8.70 2.89
C PHE A 20 -18.30 7.57 1.91
N ILE A 21 -19.30 6.77 1.59
CA ILE A 21 -19.12 5.67 0.64
C ILE A 21 -18.67 6.19 -0.72
N GLU A 22 -19.31 7.22 -1.21
CA GLU A 22 -18.95 7.79 -2.52
C GLU A 22 -17.54 8.36 -2.53
N ARG A 23 -17.13 8.98 -1.42
CA ARG A 23 -15.77 9.49 -1.30
C ARG A 23 -14.75 8.35 -1.29
N ILE A 24 -15.06 7.29 -0.56
CA ILE A 24 -14.19 6.13 -0.50
C ILE A 24 -14.09 5.46 -1.86
N GLU A 25 -15.22 5.29 -2.54
CA GLU A 25 -15.24 4.68 -3.87
C GLU A 25 -14.41 5.47 -4.87
N ARG A 26 -14.48 6.78 -4.81
CA ARG A 26 -13.69 7.63 -5.69
C ARG A 26 -12.20 7.46 -5.39
N LEU A 27 -11.82 7.44 -4.12
CA LEU A 27 -10.43 7.27 -3.73
C LEU A 27 -9.92 5.87 -4.09
N GLU A 28 -10.76 4.85 -3.96
CA GLU A 28 -10.39 3.49 -4.37
C GLU A 28 -10.14 3.44 -5.89
N GLU A 29 -10.93 4.18 -6.66
CA GLU A 29 -10.75 4.25 -8.09
C GLU A 29 -9.43 4.95 -8.44
N GLU A 30 -9.13 6.06 -7.74
CA GLU A 30 -7.87 6.77 -7.91
C GLU A 30 -6.68 5.89 -7.51
N LYS A 31 -6.84 5.14 -6.43
CA LYS A 31 -5.80 4.21 -5.96
C LYS A 31 -5.50 3.15 -7.02
N LYS A 32 -6.55 2.63 -7.65
CA LYS A 32 -6.41 1.63 -8.70
C LYS A 32 -5.65 2.20 -9.89
N THR A 33 -5.98 3.40 -10.29
CA THR A 33 -5.29 4.07 -11.39
C THR A 33 -3.81 4.26 -11.06
N ILE A 34 -3.50 4.69 -9.84
CA ILE A 34 -2.11 4.84 -9.41
C ILE A 34 -1.40 3.49 -9.37
N ALA A 35 -2.07 2.45 -8.90
CA ALA A 35 -1.49 1.11 -8.87
C ALA A 35 -1.15 0.62 -10.28
N ASP A 36 -2.03 0.89 -11.23
CA ASP A 36 -1.79 0.53 -12.63
C ASP A 36 -0.61 1.31 -13.21
N ASP A 37 -0.49 2.59 -12.86
CA ASP A 37 0.62 3.42 -13.30
C ASP A 37 1.95 2.93 -12.72
N ILE A 38 1.96 2.54 -11.46
CA ILE A 38 3.15 1.97 -10.82
C ILE A 38 3.57 0.68 -11.54
N LYS A 39 2.61 -0.17 -11.84
CA LYS A 39 2.86 -1.42 -12.54
C LYS A 39 3.47 -1.16 -13.91
N GLU A 40 3.00 -0.13 -14.58
CA GLU A 40 3.50 0.27 -15.88
C GLU A 40 4.97 0.71 -15.79
N VAL A 41 5.31 1.50 -14.78
CA VAL A 41 6.69 1.95 -14.58
C VAL A 41 7.61 0.75 -14.30
N TYR A 42 7.16 -0.22 -13.50
CA TYR A 42 7.96 -1.44 -13.30
C TYR A 42 8.11 -2.23 -14.60
N GLY A 43 7.10 -2.21 -15.47
CA GLY A 43 7.20 -2.82 -16.79
C GLY A 43 8.27 -2.17 -17.65
N GLU A 44 8.33 -0.84 -17.62
CA GLU A 44 9.38 -0.08 -18.32
C GLU A 44 10.76 -0.39 -17.75
N CYS A 45 10.84 -0.48 -16.43
CA CYS A 45 12.07 -0.82 -15.74
C CYS A 45 12.59 -2.19 -16.20
N LYS A 46 11.71 -3.17 -16.27
CA LYS A 46 12.05 -4.50 -16.75
C LYS A 46 12.49 -4.46 -18.21
N GLY A 47 11.78 -3.70 -19.04
CA GLY A 47 12.10 -3.55 -20.45
C GLY A 47 13.47 -2.92 -20.69
N THR A 48 13.95 -2.12 -19.73
CA THR A 48 15.26 -1.51 -19.80
C THR A 48 16.38 -2.47 -19.35
N GLY A 49 16.01 -3.59 -18.74
CA GLY A 49 16.98 -4.61 -18.33
C GLY A 49 17.27 -4.68 -16.84
N PHE A 50 16.54 -3.91 -16.03
CA PHE A 50 16.74 -3.97 -14.59
C PHE A 50 15.99 -5.14 -13.97
N ASP A 51 16.49 -5.62 -12.85
CA ASP A 51 15.83 -6.65 -12.07
C ASP A 51 14.72 -6.01 -11.24
N VAL A 52 13.48 -6.29 -11.58
CA VAL A 52 12.33 -5.67 -10.92
C VAL A 52 12.24 -6.03 -9.44
N LYS A 53 12.64 -7.25 -9.06
CA LYS A 53 12.62 -7.64 -7.64
C LYS A 53 13.57 -6.78 -6.83
N ALA A 54 14.75 -6.55 -7.36
CA ALA A 54 15.75 -5.70 -6.71
C ALA A 54 15.25 -4.26 -6.62
N VAL A 55 14.63 -3.76 -7.67
CA VAL A 55 14.10 -2.39 -7.67
C VAL A 55 12.98 -2.24 -6.64
N ARG A 56 12.08 -3.23 -6.54
CA ARG A 56 11.02 -3.21 -5.52
C ARG A 56 11.61 -3.20 -4.12
N GLN A 57 12.65 -3.95 -3.90
CA GLN A 57 13.32 -3.98 -2.60
C GLN A 57 13.95 -2.63 -2.27
N LEU A 58 14.60 -2.00 -3.25
CA LEU A 58 15.17 -0.67 -3.06
C LEU A 58 14.10 0.36 -2.71
N VAL A 59 12.95 0.30 -3.37
CA VAL A 59 11.85 1.21 -3.07
C VAL A 59 11.39 1.06 -1.63
N ARG A 60 11.28 -0.18 -1.15
CA ARG A 60 10.91 -0.44 0.25
C ARG A 60 11.96 0.09 1.22
N MET A 61 13.24 -0.16 0.91
CA MET A 61 14.33 0.28 1.77
C MET A 61 14.40 1.80 1.87
N ARG A 62 14.11 2.50 0.79
CA ARG A 62 14.14 3.96 0.79
C ARG A 62 13.01 4.59 1.61
N LYS A 63 11.97 3.83 1.94
CA LYS A 63 10.91 4.31 2.80
C LYS A 63 11.24 4.16 4.27
N GLN A 64 12.19 3.31 4.60
CA GLN A 64 12.58 3.06 5.98
C GLN A 64 13.48 4.17 6.46
N ASP A 65 13.39 4.45 7.77
CA ASP A 65 14.34 5.32 8.40
C ASP A 65 15.71 4.68 8.30
N GLN A 66 16.75 5.47 8.02
CA GLN A 66 18.09 4.95 7.82
C GLN A 66 18.60 4.20 9.06
N ALA A 67 18.30 4.69 10.24
CA ALA A 67 18.74 4.04 11.49
C ALA A 67 18.02 2.69 11.66
N GLU A 68 16.71 2.65 11.38
CA GLU A 68 15.93 1.39 11.45
C GLU A 68 16.44 0.38 10.45
N ARG A 69 16.77 0.83 9.25
CA ARG A 69 17.30 -0.05 8.21
C ARG A 69 18.65 -0.64 8.61
N GLN A 70 19.54 0.20 9.14
CA GLN A 70 20.85 -0.25 9.59
C GLN A 70 20.73 -1.25 10.73
N GLU A 71 19.81 -1.02 11.65
CA GLU A 71 19.56 -1.94 12.75
C GLU A 71 19.05 -3.28 12.25
N ALA A 72 18.10 -3.27 11.34
CA ALA A 72 17.55 -4.49 10.76
C ALA A 72 18.61 -5.28 10.00
N GLU A 73 19.47 -4.61 9.26
CA GLU A 73 20.56 -5.25 8.54
C GLU A 73 21.57 -5.88 9.49
N ALA A 74 21.89 -5.18 10.59
CA ALA A 74 22.82 -5.68 11.57
C ALA A 74 22.28 -6.94 12.26
N ILE A 75 21.00 -6.96 12.60
CA ILE A 75 20.37 -8.13 13.22
C ILE A 75 20.36 -9.30 12.25
N LEU A 76 20.02 -9.04 10.99
CA LEU A 76 20.00 -10.08 9.97
C LEU A 76 21.39 -10.68 9.77
N ASP A 77 22.42 -9.85 9.73
CA ASP A 77 23.80 -10.30 9.58
C ASP A 77 24.23 -11.14 10.78
N LEU A 78 23.82 -10.76 11.98
CA LEU A 78 24.10 -11.52 13.19
C LEU A 78 23.49 -12.92 13.13
N TYR A 79 22.24 -12.99 12.67
CA TYR A 79 21.53 -14.28 12.56
C TYR A 79 22.12 -15.15 11.46
N LYS A 80 22.51 -14.55 10.35
CA LYS A 80 23.19 -15.28 9.27
C LYS A 80 24.50 -15.86 9.76
N ALA A 81 25.27 -15.08 10.52
CA ALA A 81 26.54 -15.56 11.05
C ALA A 81 26.31 -16.72 12.02
N ALA A 82 25.28 -16.63 12.86
CA ALA A 82 24.94 -17.68 13.81
C ALA A 82 24.56 -18.98 13.11
N LEU A 83 23.97 -18.90 11.93
CA LEU A 83 23.57 -20.07 11.15
C LEU A 83 24.63 -20.52 10.15
N GLY A 84 25.78 -19.87 10.15
CA GLY A 84 26.85 -20.23 9.22
C GLY A 84 26.60 -19.78 7.79
N MET A 85 25.71 -18.82 7.59
CA MET A 85 25.45 -18.26 6.27
C MET A 85 26.40 -17.09 6.07
N ALA A 86 27.14 -17.13 5.04
CA ALA A 86 28.12 -16.09 4.79
C ALA A 86 27.48 -14.84 4.18
#